data_605f0d83479232263b2569c27fcd2bbd
#
_entry.id   605f0d83479232263b2569c27fcd2bbd
#
_cell.length_a   1.000
_cell.length_b   1.000
_cell.length_c   1.000
_cell.angle_alpha   90.00
_cell.angle_beta   90.00
_cell.angle_gamma   90.00
#
_symmetry.space_group_name_H-M   'P 1'
#
loop_
_entity.id
_entity.type
_entity.pdbx_description
1 polymer ?
#
loop_
_entity_poly.entity_id
_entity_poly.type
_entity_poly.pdbx_seq_one_letter_code
_entity_poly.pdbx_strand_id
1 'polypeptide(L)'
;MTTPPRWFTDTDDGHSQWYVTHFRALANEGADLGGEARLVDAMVPPHSRILDAGCGPGRTGATLYERGHHVVGVDVDTELIEAAREDYPGPRWIVADLATLDLTSLGEPEPFDAAVMAGNVIVYVAPDTEADVLRRIRQHLRPDGVLLVGFHTERYDIAAFDRHLAAAGFTLEHRFSTWDLRPWRDDADFAVSVLRRPATPENPGAPDER
;
A
#
# COMPACT_ATOMS: atom_id res chain seq x y z
N MET A 1 7.01 -25.29 0.34
CA MET A 1 7.89 -24.13 0.59
C MET A 1 7.24 -22.97 -0.12
N THR A 2 7.00 -21.85 0.56
CA THR A 2 6.46 -20.63 -0.06
C THR A 2 7.55 -20.00 -0.93
N THR A 3 7.20 -19.61 -2.15
CA THR A 3 8.11 -18.87 -3.04
C THR A 3 8.48 -17.54 -2.38
N PRO A 4 9.74 -17.14 -2.33
CA PRO A 4 10.13 -15.87 -1.74
C PRO A 4 9.64 -14.68 -2.57
N PRO A 5 9.39 -13.50 -1.97
CA PRO A 5 9.11 -12.27 -2.67
C PRO A 5 10.21 -11.89 -3.67
N ARG A 6 9.80 -11.35 -4.82
CA ARG A 6 10.73 -10.84 -5.86
C ARG A 6 11.68 -9.75 -5.33
N TRP A 7 11.30 -9.07 -4.25
CA TRP A 7 12.19 -8.15 -3.55
C TRP A 7 13.56 -8.79 -3.20
N PHE A 8 13.55 -10.07 -2.79
CA PHE A 8 14.80 -10.79 -2.44
C PHE A 8 15.41 -11.58 -3.59
N THR A 9 14.67 -11.86 -4.66
CA THR A 9 15.15 -12.69 -5.78
C THR A 9 15.58 -11.90 -7.00
N ASP A 10 15.00 -10.71 -7.19
CA ASP A 10 15.17 -9.89 -8.39
C ASP A 10 15.99 -8.61 -8.10
N THR A 11 16.53 -8.48 -6.88
CA THR A 11 17.44 -7.40 -6.48
C THR A 11 18.80 -7.97 -6.06
N ASP A 12 19.85 -7.16 -6.17
CA ASP A 12 21.21 -7.54 -5.79
C ASP A 12 21.40 -7.53 -4.27
N ASP A 13 22.44 -8.23 -3.80
CA ASP A 13 22.87 -8.20 -2.40
C ASP A 13 23.15 -6.76 -1.94
N GLY A 14 22.60 -6.36 -0.79
CA GLY A 14 22.74 -5.00 -0.24
C GLY A 14 21.77 -3.98 -0.84
N HIS A 15 20.80 -4.41 -1.65
CA HIS A 15 19.79 -3.51 -2.23
C HIS A 15 19.00 -2.77 -1.16
N SER A 16 18.61 -3.43 -0.07
CA SER A 16 17.86 -2.81 1.04
C SER A 16 18.65 -1.68 1.67
N GLN A 17 19.93 -1.89 1.97
CA GLN A 17 20.82 -0.85 2.51
C GLN A 17 21.02 0.32 1.53
N TRP A 18 21.18 0.01 0.24
CA TRP A 18 21.25 1.04 -0.80
C TRP A 18 19.95 1.86 -0.83
N TYR A 19 18.80 1.20 -0.76
CA TYR A 19 17.47 1.83 -0.80
C TYR A 19 17.27 2.79 0.39
N VAL A 20 17.61 2.36 1.62
CA VAL A 20 17.59 3.20 2.82
C VAL A 20 18.50 4.42 2.63
N THR A 21 19.76 4.19 2.22
CA THR A 21 20.75 5.27 2.05
C THR A 21 20.31 6.28 0.99
N HIS A 22 19.73 5.79 -0.11
CA HIS A 22 19.21 6.61 -1.19
C HIS A 22 18.09 7.57 -0.72
N PHE A 23 17.09 7.04 0.01
CA PHE A 23 15.98 7.88 0.50
C PHE A 23 16.43 8.83 1.61
N ARG A 24 17.37 8.44 2.47
CA ARG A 24 17.99 9.35 3.44
C ARG A 24 18.73 10.51 2.75
N ALA A 25 19.45 10.24 1.65
CA ALA A 25 20.11 11.27 0.85
C ALA A 25 19.11 12.24 0.23
N LEU A 26 18.05 11.74 -0.42
CA LEU A 26 17.00 12.57 -1.00
C LEU A 26 16.31 13.44 0.05
N ALA A 27 16.02 12.90 1.23
CA ALA A 27 15.44 13.66 2.33
C ALA A 27 16.37 14.80 2.81
N ASN A 28 17.69 14.53 2.94
CA ASN A 28 18.69 15.51 3.32
C ASN A 28 18.87 16.61 2.26
N GLU A 29 18.63 16.31 0.99
CA GLU A 29 18.65 17.28 -0.12
C GLU A 29 17.35 18.10 -0.20
N GLY A 30 16.35 17.81 0.65
CA GLY A 30 15.07 18.49 0.68
C GLY A 30 14.14 18.08 -0.49
N ALA A 31 14.32 16.90 -1.06
CA ALA A 31 13.43 16.38 -2.08
C ALA A 31 12.00 16.20 -1.55
N ASP A 32 11.00 16.49 -2.38
CA ASP A 32 9.61 16.23 -2.04
C ASP A 32 9.30 14.73 -2.12
N LEU A 33 9.31 14.06 -0.99
CA LEU A 33 9.01 12.63 -0.85
C LEU A 33 7.56 12.34 -0.41
N GLY A 34 6.71 13.36 -0.35
CA GLY A 34 5.34 13.25 0.17
C GLY A 34 4.23 13.16 -0.88
N GLY A 35 4.55 12.94 -2.16
CA GLY A 35 3.57 12.94 -3.26
C GLY A 35 2.45 11.94 -3.06
N GLU A 36 2.79 10.70 -2.74
CA GLU A 36 1.86 9.61 -2.50
C GLU A 36 0.98 9.88 -1.26
N ALA A 37 1.61 10.34 -0.18
CA ALA A 37 0.92 10.66 1.07
C ALA A 37 -0.11 11.78 0.89
N ARG A 38 0.17 12.81 0.05
CA ARG A 38 -0.80 13.87 -0.24
C ARG A 38 -2.07 13.37 -0.89
N LEU A 39 -1.94 12.42 -1.83
CA LEU A 39 -3.12 11.84 -2.47
C LEU A 39 -3.94 11.00 -1.48
N VAL A 40 -3.28 10.17 -0.67
CA VAL A 40 -3.96 9.36 0.35
C VAL A 40 -4.69 10.26 1.36
N ASP A 41 -4.02 11.29 1.89
CA ASP A 41 -4.59 12.27 2.83
C ASP A 41 -5.83 12.97 2.27
N ALA A 42 -5.82 13.32 0.97
CA ALA A 42 -6.97 13.95 0.30
C ALA A 42 -8.19 13.01 0.14
N MET A 43 -8.00 11.70 0.25
CA MET A 43 -9.06 10.70 0.02
C MET A 43 -9.73 10.20 1.30
N VAL A 44 -9.26 10.64 2.47
CA VAL A 44 -9.77 10.17 3.76
C VAL A 44 -10.04 11.34 4.72
N PRO A 45 -10.95 11.19 5.69
CA PRO A 45 -11.12 12.17 6.75
C PRO A 45 -9.83 12.35 7.59
N PRO A 46 -9.67 13.49 8.30
CA PRO A 46 -8.63 13.64 9.30
C PRO A 46 -8.65 12.52 10.35
N HIS A 47 -7.47 12.15 10.88
CA HIS A 47 -7.30 11.12 11.90
C HIS A 47 -7.74 9.70 11.48
N SER A 48 -7.76 9.42 10.19
CA SER A 48 -8.04 8.10 9.65
C SER A 48 -6.95 7.08 10.01
N ARG A 49 -7.33 5.79 10.03
CA ARG A 49 -6.39 4.67 10.14
C ARG A 49 -5.91 4.27 8.74
N ILE A 50 -4.62 4.27 8.53
CA ILE A 50 -4.01 4.02 7.21
C ILE A 50 -3.00 2.88 7.30
N LEU A 51 -3.11 1.93 6.37
CA LEU A 51 -2.13 0.86 6.16
C LEU A 51 -1.16 1.28 5.04
N ASP A 52 0.12 1.41 5.36
CA ASP A 52 1.20 1.55 4.38
C ASP A 52 1.75 0.14 4.07
N ALA A 53 1.24 -0.47 3.00
CA ALA A 53 1.49 -1.84 2.63
C ALA A 53 2.70 -1.93 1.67
N GLY A 54 3.80 -2.49 2.14
CA GLY A 54 5.12 -2.40 1.50
C GLY A 54 5.75 -1.04 1.79
N CYS A 55 5.81 -0.68 3.08
CA CYS A 55 6.18 0.68 3.51
C CYS A 55 7.65 1.03 3.27
N GLY A 56 8.50 0.03 2.97
CA GLY A 56 9.94 0.24 2.86
C GLY A 56 10.52 0.91 4.11
N PRO A 57 11.43 1.90 3.94
CA PRO A 57 12.00 2.65 5.07
C PRO A 57 11.04 3.71 5.65
N GLY A 58 9.73 3.65 5.37
CA GLY A 58 8.69 4.36 6.11
C GLY A 58 8.31 5.77 5.64
N ARG A 59 8.85 6.29 4.53
CA ARG A 59 8.66 7.69 4.08
C ARG A 59 7.19 8.10 3.89
N THR A 60 6.38 7.26 3.26
CA THR A 60 4.95 7.55 2.99
C THR A 60 4.14 7.52 4.28
N GLY A 61 4.31 6.45 5.07
CA GLY A 61 3.63 6.31 6.36
C GLY A 61 4.01 7.41 7.36
N ALA A 62 5.28 7.82 7.41
CA ALA A 62 5.74 8.93 8.26
C ALA A 62 5.06 10.25 7.88
N THR A 63 5.00 10.58 6.57
CA THR A 63 4.33 11.79 6.10
C THR A 63 2.83 11.78 6.44
N LEU A 64 2.16 10.63 6.34
CA LEU A 64 0.76 10.48 6.74
C LEU A 64 0.58 10.63 8.27
N TYR A 65 1.49 10.09 9.06
CA TYR A 65 1.48 10.25 10.51
C TYR A 65 1.67 11.71 10.93
N GLU A 66 2.59 12.44 10.31
CA GLU A 66 2.80 13.88 10.54
C GLU A 66 1.55 14.72 10.19
N ARG A 67 0.69 14.22 9.29
CA ARG A 67 -0.60 14.82 8.96
C ARG A 67 -1.72 14.45 9.95
N GLY A 68 -1.40 13.68 11.00
CA GLY A 68 -2.31 13.35 12.09
C GLY A 68 -3.10 12.05 11.90
N HIS A 69 -2.72 11.20 10.94
CA HIS A 69 -3.33 9.87 10.78
C HIS A 69 -2.72 8.83 11.71
N HIS A 70 -3.46 7.76 11.97
CA HIS A 70 -2.97 6.57 12.67
C HIS A 70 -2.42 5.59 11.64
N VAL A 71 -1.10 5.41 11.60
CA VAL A 71 -0.44 4.66 10.54
C VAL A 71 0.16 3.36 11.07
N VAL A 72 -0.10 2.28 10.34
CA VAL A 72 0.59 0.99 10.46
C VAL A 72 1.31 0.73 9.14
N GLY A 73 2.63 0.60 9.17
CA GLY A 73 3.44 0.22 8.02
C GLY A 73 3.87 -1.24 8.12
N VAL A 74 3.79 -1.93 6.99
CA VAL A 74 4.16 -3.35 6.86
C VAL A 74 5.13 -3.51 5.71
N ASP A 75 6.23 -4.21 5.95
CA ASP A 75 7.16 -4.65 4.91
C ASP A 75 7.71 -6.03 5.23
N VAL A 76 8.10 -6.78 4.22
CA VAL A 76 8.69 -8.11 4.39
C VAL A 76 10.16 -8.02 4.77
N ASP A 77 10.80 -6.91 4.49
CA ASP A 77 12.23 -6.69 4.72
C ASP A 77 12.49 -6.11 6.11
N THR A 78 13.19 -6.90 6.93
CA THR A 78 13.55 -6.51 8.30
C THR A 78 14.45 -5.27 8.33
N GLU A 79 15.40 -5.16 7.38
CA GLU A 79 16.34 -4.03 7.32
C GLU A 79 15.60 -2.71 7.01
N LEU A 80 14.62 -2.74 6.10
CA LEU A 80 13.79 -1.58 5.80
C LEU A 80 12.94 -1.18 7.01
N ILE A 81 12.34 -2.14 7.71
CA ILE A 81 11.54 -1.87 8.92
C ILE A 81 12.40 -1.34 10.08
N GLU A 82 13.63 -1.82 10.25
CA GLU A 82 14.56 -1.27 11.24
C GLU A 82 14.90 0.18 10.92
N ALA A 83 15.17 0.51 9.66
CA ALA A 83 15.39 1.88 9.23
C ALA A 83 14.15 2.76 9.46
N ALA A 84 12.94 2.26 9.16
CA ALA A 84 11.69 2.99 9.40
C ALA A 84 11.49 3.30 10.90
N ARG A 85 11.80 2.37 11.79
CA ARG A 85 11.73 2.59 13.25
C ARG A 85 12.75 3.59 13.76
N GLU A 86 13.95 3.59 13.17
CA GLU A 86 15.03 4.53 13.51
C GLU A 86 14.69 5.94 13.07
N ASP A 87 14.29 6.11 11.79
CA ASP A 87 14.09 7.42 11.18
C ASP A 87 12.73 8.04 11.55
N TYR A 88 11.69 7.20 11.79
CA TYR A 88 10.30 7.63 12.00
C TYR A 88 9.63 6.89 13.17
N PRO A 89 9.90 7.30 14.43
CA PRO A 89 9.44 6.55 15.62
C PRO A 89 7.94 6.70 15.95
N GLY A 90 7.15 7.41 15.14
CA GLY A 90 5.72 7.65 15.43
C GLY A 90 4.78 6.53 14.99
N PRO A 91 4.81 6.10 13.71
CA PRO A 91 3.97 5.02 13.22
C PRO A 91 4.34 3.65 13.82
N ARG A 92 3.44 2.69 13.68
CA ARG A 92 3.76 1.29 14.00
C ARG A 92 4.33 0.58 12.77
N TRP A 93 5.55 0.05 12.88
CA TRP A 93 6.24 -0.66 11.80
C TRP A 93 6.34 -2.14 12.08
N ILE A 94 5.87 -3.00 11.16
CA ILE A 94 5.73 -4.44 11.33
C ILE A 94 6.43 -5.18 10.19
N VAL A 95 7.27 -6.17 10.53
CA VAL A 95 7.82 -7.11 9.55
C VAL A 95 6.78 -8.18 9.28
N ALA A 96 6.24 -8.23 8.06
CA ALA A 96 5.31 -9.28 7.62
C ALA A 96 5.22 -9.35 6.09
N ASP A 97 4.90 -10.54 5.56
CA ASP A 97 4.64 -10.76 4.15
C ASP A 97 3.17 -10.43 3.84
N LEU A 98 2.95 -9.54 2.86
CA LEU A 98 1.61 -9.11 2.44
C LEU A 98 0.76 -10.26 1.88
N ALA A 99 1.38 -11.31 1.31
CA ALA A 99 0.68 -12.47 0.77
C ALA A 99 -0.01 -13.31 1.86
N THR A 100 0.52 -13.27 3.09
CA THR A 100 0.00 -14.01 4.25
C THR A 100 -0.46 -13.11 5.39
N LEU A 101 -0.61 -11.81 5.14
CA LEU A 101 -0.88 -10.79 6.14
C LEU A 101 -2.13 -11.10 6.97
N ASP A 102 -1.96 -11.09 8.29
CA ASP A 102 -3.03 -11.14 9.30
C ASP A 102 -2.72 -10.13 10.42
N LEU A 103 -3.14 -8.89 10.20
CA LEU A 103 -2.90 -7.80 11.14
C LEU A 103 -3.62 -7.99 12.47
N THR A 104 -4.75 -8.73 12.49
CA THR A 104 -5.47 -9.05 13.72
C THR A 104 -4.58 -9.86 14.67
N SER A 105 -3.89 -10.89 14.15
CA SER A 105 -2.95 -11.70 14.93
C SER A 105 -1.72 -10.92 15.39
N LEU A 106 -1.39 -9.82 14.68
CA LEU A 106 -0.28 -8.93 14.99
C LEU A 106 -0.66 -7.77 15.92
N GLY A 107 -1.89 -7.79 16.47
CA GLY A 107 -2.37 -6.81 17.43
C GLY A 107 -2.97 -5.54 16.82
N GLU A 108 -3.38 -5.61 15.55
CA GLU A 108 -4.09 -4.56 14.81
C GLU A 108 -5.47 -5.07 14.34
N PRO A 109 -6.44 -5.29 15.25
CA PRO A 109 -7.74 -5.86 14.89
C PRO A 109 -8.67 -4.85 14.20
N GLU A 110 -8.45 -3.56 14.41
CA GLU A 110 -9.32 -2.51 13.88
C GLU A 110 -9.12 -2.31 12.38
N PRO A 111 -10.19 -2.20 11.58
CA PRO A 111 -10.08 -2.01 10.14
C PRO A 111 -9.52 -0.63 9.77
N PHE A 112 -8.91 -0.54 8.60
CA PHE A 112 -8.32 0.68 8.07
C PHE A 112 -9.30 1.41 7.15
N ASP A 113 -9.23 2.75 7.15
CA ASP A 113 -9.96 3.64 6.26
C ASP A 113 -9.37 3.62 4.85
N ALA A 114 -8.06 3.56 4.78
CA ALA A 114 -7.30 3.48 3.54
C ALA A 114 -6.11 2.54 3.67
N ALA A 115 -5.64 2.06 2.52
CA ALA A 115 -4.34 1.45 2.36
C ALA A 115 -3.61 2.06 1.16
N VAL A 116 -2.28 2.04 1.19
CA VAL A 116 -1.44 2.47 0.08
C VAL A 116 -0.35 1.45 -0.21
N MET A 117 -0.13 1.16 -1.49
CA MET A 117 0.99 0.39 -2.02
C MET A 117 1.79 1.30 -2.96
N ALA A 118 2.71 2.07 -2.41
CA ALA A 118 3.58 2.98 -3.15
C ALA A 118 4.90 2.30 -3.55
N GLY A 119 5.58 2.81 -4.60
CA GLY A 119 6.93 2.36 -4.93
C GLY A 119 7.05 0.97 -5.55
N ASN A 120 6.12 0.60 -6.42
CA ASN A 120 6.14 -0.69 -7.13
C ASN A 120 5.93 -1.94 -6.25
N VAL A 121 5.38 -1.84 -5.06
CA VAL A 121 5.25 -2.98 -4.12
C VAL A 121 4.63 -4.20 -4.79
N ILE A 122 3.55 -4.03 -5.58
CA ILE A 122 2.86 -5.14 -6.25
C ILE A 122 3.75 -5.91 -7.24
N VAL A 123 4.81 -5.28 -7.75
CA VAL A 123 5.79 -5.89 -8.66
C VAL A 123 6.73 -6.83 -7.90
N TYR A 124 6.99 -6.52 -6.64
CA TYR A 124 7.99 -7.21 -5.81
C TYR A 124 7.43 -8.29 -4.88
N VAL A 125 6.12 -8.51 -4.87
CA VAL A 125 5.51 -9.64 -4.12
C VAL A 125 5.96 -10.98 -4.71
N ALA A 126 5.74 -12.08 -3.99
CA ALA A 126 6.06 -13.41 -4.50
C ALA A 126 5.26 -13.72 -5.79
N PRO A 127 5.84 -14.43 -6.76
CA PRO A 127 5.14 -14.83 -7.98
C PRO A 127 3.81 -15.52 -7.66
N ASP A 128 2.77 -15.20 -8.44
CA ASP A 128 1.42 -15.79 -8.35
C ASP A 128 0.68 -15.49 -7.03
N THR A 129 1.17 -14.54 -6.22
CA THR A 129 0.50 -14.10 -4.97
C THR A 129 -0.19 -12.74 -5.07
N GLU A 130 -0.14 -12.09 -6.21
CA GLU A 130 -0.63 -10.71 -6.40
C GLU A 130 -2.12 -10.56 -6.01
N ALA A 131 -2.96 -11.53 -6.42
CA ALA A 131 -4.38 -11.55 -6.03
C ALA A 131 -4.57 -11.83 -4.54
N ASP A 132 -3.72 -12.66 -3.93
CA ASP A 132 -3.76 -12.95 -2.49
C ASP A 132 -3.38 -11.72 -1.67
N VAL A 133 -2.32 -11.01 -2.06
CA VAL A 133 -1.91 -9.73 -1.45
C VAL A 133 -3.06 -8.73 -1.48
N LEU A 134 -3.67 -8.50 -2.64
CA LEU A 134 -4.82 -7.59 -2.76
C LEU A 134 -6.00 -8.05 -1.89
N ARG A 135 -6.28 -9.37 -1.84
CA ARG A 135 -7.35 -9.92 -1.01
C ARG A 135 -7.08 -9.75 0.48
N ARG A 136 -5.82 -9.94 0.94
CA ARG A 136 -5.40 -9.73 2.32
C ARG A 136 -5.56 -8.27 2.72
N ILE A 137 -5.06 -7.33 1.91
CA ILE A 137 -5.26 -5.90 2.17
C ILE A 137 -6.74 -5.55 2.26
N ARG A 138 -7.56 -6.06 1.31
CA ARG A 138 -9.01 -5.84 1.33
C ARG A 138 -9.69 -6.31 2.62
N GLN A 139 -9.24 -7.44 3.20
CA GLN A 139 -9.79 -7.95 4.47
C GLN A 139 -9.56 -6.99 5.63
N HIS A 140 -8.46 -6.24 5.61
CA HIS A 140 -8.11 -5.26 6.64
C HIS A 140 -8.70 -3.86 6.41
N LEU A 141 -9.23 -3.55 5.22
CA LEU A 141 -9.98 -2.32 4.99
C LEU A 141 -11.40 -2.44 5.54
N ARG A 142 -11.99 -1.32 5.99
CA ARG A 142 -13.43 -1.27 6.27
C ARG A 142 -14.27 -1.36 4.98
N PRO A 143 -15.56 -1.68 5.04
CA PRO A 143 -16.48 -1.44 3.92
C PRO A 143 -16.35 0.01 3.45
N ASP A 144 -16.34 0.23 2.13
CA ASP A 144 -16.10 1.52 1.49
C ASP A 144 -14.68 2.10 1.68
N GLY A 145 -13.75 1.33 2.25
CA GLY A 145 -12.34 1.71 2.37
C GLY A 145 -11.64 1.72 1.02
N VAL A 146 -10.60 2.55 0.90
CA VAL A 146 -9.86 2.77 -0.35
C VAL A 146 -8.48 2.14 -0.31
N LEU A 147 -8.03 1.57 -1.44
CA LEU A 147 -6.65 1.16 -1.67
C LEU A 147 -6.08 1.93 -2.87
N LEU A 148 -4.94 2.59 -2.66
CA LEU A 148 -4.18 3.22 -3.74
C LEU A 148 -2.97 2.36 -4.09
N VAL A 149 -2.78 2.06 -5.37
CA VAL A 149 -1.65 1.25 -5.86
C VAL A 149 -0.93 1.97 -6.98
N GLY A 150 0.40 2.12 -6.84
CA GLY A 150 1.24 2.75 -7.86
C GLY A 150 2.37 1.84 -8.33
N PHE A 151 2.52 1.67 -9.67
CA PHE A 151 3.58 0.85 -10.26
C PHE A 151 3.90 1.23 -11.71
N HIS A 152 5.12 0.87 -12.16
CA HIS A 152 5.53 1.00 -13.56
C HIS A 152 4.90 -0.08 -14.44
N THR A 153 4.24 0.35 -15.54
CA THR A 153 3.47 -0.52 -16.44
C THR A 153 4.35 -1.47 -17.26
N GLU A 154 5.60 -1.11 -17.48
CA GLU A 154 6.61 -2.00 -18.12
C GLU A 154 6.98 -3.19 -17.23
N ARG A 155 6.80 -3.07 -15.90
CA ARG A 155 7.15 -4.11 -14.89
C ARG A 155 5.98 -5.01 -14.54
N TYR A 156 4.75 -4.52 -14.69
CA TYR A 156 3.55 -5.27 -14.39
C TYR A 156 2.42 -4.84 -15.32
N ASP A 157 1.90 -5.80 -16.08
CA ASP A 157 0.87 -5.58 -17.10
C ASP A 157 -0.46 -5.11 -16.47
N ILE A 158 -1.03 -4.03 -17.02
CA ILE A 158 -2.28 -3.43 -16.52
C ILE A 158 -3.46 -4.41 -16.62
N ALA A 159 -3.55 -5.19 -17.68
CA ALA A 159 -4.65 -6.15 -17.82
C ALA A 159 -4.50 -7.32 -16.83
N ALA A 160 -3.27 -7.72 -16.49
CA ALA A 160 -3.01 -8.68 -15.43
C ALA A 160 -3.41 -8.09 -14.06
N PHE A 161 -3.03 -6.86 -13.77
CA PHE A 161 -3.43 -6.16 -12.55
C PHE A 161 -4.96 -6.07 -12.44
N ASP A 162 -5.67 -5.70 -13.52
CA ASP A 162 -7.13 -5.61 -13.54
C ASP A 162 -7.82 -6.95 -13.26
N ARG A 163 -7.26 -8.05 -13.74
CA ARG A 163 -7.75 -9.39 -13.39
C ARG A 163 -7.54 -9.71 -11.90
N HIS A 164 -6.38 -9.36 -11.33
CA HIS A 164 -6.07 -9.63 -9.92
C HIS A 164 -6.92 -8.77 -8.98
N LEU A 165 -7.14 -7.48 -9.29
CA LEU A 165 -8.02 -6.64 -8.47
C LEU A 165 -9.47 -7.14 -8.48
N ALA A 166 -9.98 -7.58 -9.65
CA ALA A 166 -11.32 -8.15 -9.75
C ALA A 166 -11.44 -9.47 -8.96
N ALA A 167 -10.44 -10.36 -9.06
CA ALA A 167 -10.36 -11.58 -8.28
C ALA A 167 -10.27 -11.35 -6.77
N ALA A 168 -9.66 -10.23 -6.35
CA ALA A 168 -9.61 -9.81 -4.96
C ALA A 168 -10.91 -9.11 -4.48
N GLY A 169 -11.84 -8.79 -5.40
CA GLY A 169 -13.12 -8.16 -5.09
C GLY A 169 -13.05 -6.66 -4.83
N PHE A 170 -12.11 -5.97 -5.45
CA PHE A 170 -12.06 -4.51 -5.51
C PHE A 170 -12.82 -3.98 -6.72
N THR A 171 -13.30 -2.73 -6.62
CA THR A 171 -13.78 -1.94 -7.75
C THR A 171 -12.74 -0.89 -8.10
N LEU A 172 -12.33 -0.80 -9.37
CA LEU A 172 -11.52 0.30 -9.87
C LEU A 172 -12.40 1.54 -9.99
N GLU A 173 -12.10 2.60 -9.22
CA GLU A 173 -12.81 3.88 -9.33
C GLU A 173 -12.12 4.83 -10.30
N HIS A 174 -10.78 4.97 -10.15
CA HIS A 174 -9.98 5.86 -10.99
C HIS A 174 -8.63 5.24 -11.30
N ARG A 175 -8.08 5.66 -12.46
CA ARG A 175 -6.68 5.41 -12.80
C ARG A 175 -6.06 6.68 -13.33
N PHE A 176 -4.83 6.97 -12.89
CA PHE A 176 -4.03 8.11 -13.29
C PHE A 176 -2.66 7.65 -13.76
N SER A 177 -1.97 8.48 -14.53
CA SER A 177 -0.61 8.20 -15.01
C SER A 177 0.47 8.59 -13.98
N THR A 178 0.11 9.34 -12.93
CA THR A 178 1.04 9.84 -11.91
C THR A 178 0.33 10.09 -10.58
N TRP A 179 1.09 10.20 -9.48
CA TRP A 179 0.57 10.53 -8.16
C TRP A 179 0.01 11.97 -8.05
N ASP A 180 0.33 12.86 -8.98
CA ASP A 180 -0.24 14.21 -9.10
C ASP A 180 -1.49 14.26 -10.01
N LEU A 181 -2.14 13.11 -10.22
CA LEU A 181 -3.46 12.94 -10.87
C LEU A 181 -3.49 13.31 -12.36
N ARG A 182 -2.38 13.17 -13.10
CA ARG A 182 -2.44 13.31 -14.55
C ARG A 182 -3.37 12.23 -15.14
N PRO A 183 -4.24 12.59 -16.09
CA PRO A 183 -5.18 11.65 -16.68
C PRO A 183 -4.49 10.38 -17.19
N TRP A 184 -5.14 9.25 -17.01
CA TRP A 184 -4.67 7.98 -17.53
C TRP A 184 -4.56 8.01 -19.05
N ARG A 185 -3.52 7.42 -19.59
CA ARG A 185 -3.31 7.17 -21.01
C ARG A 185 -2.79 5.74 -21.17
N ASP A 186 -3.21 5.08 -22.25
CA ASP A 186 -2.84 3.68 -22.52
C ASP A 186 -1.33 3.49 -22.77
N ASP A 187 -0.62 4.56 -23.14
CA ASP A 187 0.84 4.59 -23.34
C ASP A 187 1.61 5.09 -22.11
N ALA A 188 0.96 5.25 -20.94
CA ALA A 188 1.63 5.72 -19.74
C ALA A 188 2.59 4.65 -19.17
N ASP A 189 3.76 5.07 -18.76
CA ASP A 189 4.82 4.25 -18.17
C ASP A 189 4.60 3.97 -16.66
N PHE A 190 3.65 4.68 -16.05
CA PHE A 190 3.28 4.51 -14.64
C PHE A 190 1.77 4.55 -14.46
N ALA A 191 1.25 3.74 -13.55
CA ALA A 191 -0.17 3.71 -13.19
C ALA A 191 -0.36 3.96 -11.69
N VAL A 192 -1.28 4.85 -11.35
CA VAL A 192 -1.84 5.01 -10.00
C VAL A 192 -3.31 4.65 -10.05
N SER A 193 -3.70 3.57 -9.41
CA SER A 193 -5.08 3.08 -9.38
C SER A 193 -5.70 3.32 -8.02
N VAL A 194 -6.89 3.90 -8.01
CA VAL A 194 -7.75 4.08 -6.83
C VAL A 194 -8.80 2.99 -6.84
N LEU A 195 -8.74 2.13 -5.85
CA LEU A 195 -9.56 0.94 -5.71
C LEU A 195 -10.47 1.07 -4.50
N ARG A 196 -11.74 0.71 -4.64
CA ARG A 196 -12.71 0.72 -3.54
C ARG A 196 -13.02 -0.70 -3.08
N ARG A 197 -12.99 -0.95 -1.75
CA ARG A 197 -13.66 -2.11 -1.18
C ARG A 197 -15.17 -1.85 -1.24
N PRO A 198 -15.99 -2.61 -2.00
CA PRO A 198 -17.43 -2.39 -2.03
C PRO A 198 -18.03 -2.42 -0.62
N ALA A 199 -18.96 -1.51 -0.35
CA ALA A 199 -19.79 -1.61 0.84
C ALA A 199 -20.54 -2.95 0.83
N THR A 200 -20.68 -3.60 1.98
CA THR A 200 -21.56 -4.77 2.07
C THR A 200 -22.97 -4.30 1.69
N PRO A 201 -23.69 -4.95 0.76
CA PRO A 201 -25.06 -4.56 0.47
C PRO A 201 -25.84 -4.53 1.79
N GLU A 202 -26.48 -3.40 2.09
CA GLU A 202 -27.46 -3.36 3.18
C GLU A 202 -28.46 -4.49 2.89
N ASN A 203 -28.68 -5.36 3.88
CA ASN A 203 -29.69 -6.39 3.78
C ASN A 203 -31.08 -5.68 3.80
N PRO A 204 -31.82 -5.58 2.67
CA PRO A 204 -33.08 -4.82 2.61
C PRO A 204 -34.21 -5.44 3.42
N GLY A 205 -33.93 -6.42 4.28
CA GLY A 205 -34.89 -7.19 5.05
C GLY A 205 -34.73 -7.16 6.57
N ALA A 206 -33.88 -6.28 7.15
CA ALA A 206 -33.88 -6.10 8.59
C ALA A 206 -35.08 -5.24 9.00
N PRO A 207 -36.03 -5.70 9.83
CA PRO A 207 -37.12 -4.86 10.32
C PRO A 207 -36.54 -3.75 11.20
N ASP A 208 -37.00 -2.52 10.93
CA ASP A 208 -36.74 -1.32 11.73
C ASP A 208 -37.30 -1.54 13.15
N GLU A 209 -36.51 -2.00 14.09
CA GLU A 209 -36.87 -2.06 15.50
C GLU A 209 -36.75 -0.66 16.08
N ARG A 210 -37.86 0.07 16.00
CA ARG A 210 -38.12 1.29 16.79
C ARG A 210 -39.07 0.97 17.92
#